data_568d12c3ef979ffeea6e6ac0f0d2a18b
#
_entry.id   568d12c3ef979ffeea6e6ac0f0d2a18b
#
_cell.length_a   1.000
_cell.length_b   1.000
_cell.length_c   1.000
_cell.angle_alpha   90.00
_cell.angle_beta   90.00
_cell.angle_gamma   90.00
#
_symmetry.space_group_name_H-M   'P 1'
#
loop_
_entity.id
_entity.type
_entity.pdbx_description
1 polymer ?
#
loop_
_entity_poly.entity_id
_entity_poly.type
_entity_poly.pdbx_seq_one_letter_code
_entity_poly.pdbx_strand_id
1 'polypeptide(L)'
;LFRSSLSAQAILESAWGKSELTKTGNALFGIKATKDWKGKTLTRKTTEYEDGKKVQVEAEFRAYDTWEDSVKDHSAFLKKYKRYAKVIGETDYKEACKAVAAAGYATDPEYAKKLIELIETYELYNYDTKDTKTDDLGAEDKKYYRVQAGAYRRKEGAELMAEKIRKTGHKDVFVRMINGLYKVQAGAYTDRKNAEKTEKKLKAAGISCFIVCA
;
A
#
# COMPACT_ATOMS: atom_id res chain seq x y z
N LEU A 1 -11.65 -0.92 1.30
CA LEU A 1 -10.96 0.32 0.95
C LEU A 1 -10.00 0.04 -0.21
N PHE A 2 -9.93 0.94 -1.20
CA PHE A 2 -8.94 0.84 -2.27
C PHE A 2 -7.52 0.81 -1.73
N ARG A 3 -6.70 -0.08 -2.28
CA ARG A 3 -5.28 -0.19 -1.91
C ARG A 3 -4.54 1.10 -2.25
N SER A 4 -4.87 1.74 -3.37
CA SER A 4 -4.28 3.01 -3.78
C SER A 4 -4.58 4.14 -2.80
N SER A 5 -5.85 4.35 -2.43
CA SER A 5 -6.23 5.41 -1.50
C SER A 5 -5.69 5.18 -0.09
N LEU A 6 -5.66 3.92 0.38
CA LEU A 6 -5.03 3.55 1.63
C LEU A 6 -3.53 3.83 1.63
N SER A 7 -2.84 3.44 0.54
CA SER A 7 -1.39 3.69 0.38
C SER A 7 -1.09 5.19 0.31
N ALA A 8 -1.89 5.96 -0.42
CA ALA A 8 -1.72 7.42 -0.51
C ALA A 8 -1.92 8.10 0.86
N GLN A 9 -2.92 7.68 1.64
CA GLN A 9 -3.10 8.16 3.01
C GLN A 9 -1.89 7.79 3.87
N ALA A 10 -1.43 6.54 3.85
CA ALA A 10 -0.26 6.12 4.61
C ALA A 10 0.99 6.94 4.24
N ILE A 11 1.23 7.19 2.96
CA ILE A 11 2.35 8.01 2.48
C ILE A 11 2.25 9.44 2.99
N LEU A 12 1.08 10.06 2.84
CA LEU A 12 0.85 11.46 3.20
C LEU A 12 0.97 11.68 4.70
N GLU A 13 0.25 10.89 5.50
CA GLU A 13 0.18 11.02 6.96
C GLU A 13 1.51 10.66 7.65
N SER A 14 2.21 9.67 7.13
CA SER A 14 3.49 9.23 7.70
C SER A 14 4.71 10.01 7.18
N ALA A 15 4.52 10.96 6.25
CA ALA A 15 5.63 11.59 5.53
C ALA A 15 6.60 10.53 4.96
N TRP A 16 6.07 9.57 4.18
CA TRP A 16 6.85 8.46 3.64
C TRP A 16 7.49 7.56 4.70
N GLY A 17 6.79 7.31 5.80
CA GLY A 17 7.30 6.54 6.93
C GLY A 17 8.34 7.28 7.78
N LYS A 18 8.55 8.58 7.52
CA LYS A 18 9.59 9.40 8.20
C LYS A 18 9.07 10.17 9.41
N SER A 19 7.75 10.23 9.63
CA SER A 19 7.17 10.91 10.77
C SER A 19 7.63 10.29 12.09
N GLU A 20 7.73 11.09 13.14
CA GLU A 20 8.10 10.58 14.47
C GLU A 20 7.10 9.55 15.00
N LEU A 21 5.81 9.73 14.74
CA LEU A 21 4.78 8.75 15.13
C LEU A 21 5.02 7.40 14.43
N THR A 22 5.43 7.42 13.17
CA THR A 22 5.73 6.18 12.44
C THR A 22 7.01 5.52 12.92
N LYS A 23 8.08 6.29 13.13
CA LYS A 23 9.37 5.75 13.58
C LYS A 23 9.33 5.16 14.99
N THR A 24 8.57 5.78 15.89
CA THR A 24 8.56 5.41 17.31
C THR A 24 7.39 4.53 17.71
N GLY A 25 6.33 4.50 16.91
CA GLY A 25 5.11 3.76 17.25
C GLY A 25 4.41 3.08 16.10
N ASN A 26 5.08 2.90 14.96
CA ASN A 26 4.51 2.27 13.76
C ASN A 26 3.15 2.86 13.33
N ALA A 27 2.87 4.12 13.72
CA ALA A 27 1.60 4.81 13.48
C ALA A 27 1.62 5.53 12.13
N LEU A 28 1.12 4.86 11.08
CA LEU A 28 1.12 5.39 9.71
C LEU A 28 0.09 6.51 9.48
N PHE A 29 -0.98 6.56 10.26
CA PHE A 29 -2.14 7.42 9.98
C PHE A 29 -2.41 8.48 11.05
N GLY A 30 -1.59 8.59 12.06
CA GLY A 30 -1.74 9.60 13.10
C GLY A 30 -3.09 9.59 13.81
N ILE A 31 -3.67 8.41 14.05
CA ILE A 31 -4.98 8.31 14.71
C ILE A 31 -4.84 8.61 16.19
N LYS A 32 -5.61 9.61 16.68
CA LYS A 32 -5.65 9.92 18.10
C LYS A 32 -6.24 8.78 18.92
N ALA A 33 -5.65 8.51 20.06
CA ALA A 33 -6.20 7.57 21.03
C ALA A 33 -7.42 8.21 21.73
N THR A 34 -8.53 7.50 21.69
CA THR A 34 -9.75 7.87 22.43
C THR A 34 -9.85 7.04 23.71
N LYS A 35 -10.76 7.38 24.61
CA LYS A 35 -11.00 6.62 25.85
C LYS A 35 -11.29 5.14 25.63
N ASP A 36 -11.81 4.79 24.45
CA ASP A 36 -12.12 3.39 24.06
C ASP A 36 -10.89 2.64 23.57
N TRP A 37 -9.78 3.32 23.26
CA TRP A 37 -8.56 2.68 22.82
C TRP A 37 -7.89 1.95 23.98
N LYS A 38 -7.55 0.68 23.80
CA LYS A 38 -6.92 -0.19 24.80
C LYS A 38 -5.50 -0.61 24.43
N GLY A 39 -5.02 -0.17 23.25
CA GLY A 39 -3.67 -0.46 22.77
C GLY A 39 -2.63 0.53 23.30
N LYS A 40 -1.43 0.41 22.78
CA LYS A 40 -0.29 1.31 23.08
C LYS A 40 -0.59 2.73 22.61
N THR A 41 -0.04 3.73 23.32
CA THR A 41 -0.15 5.15 22.96
C THR A 41 1.21 5.82 22.94
N LEU A 42 1.30 6.91 22.19
CA LEU A 42 2.42 7.86 22.18
C LEU A 42 1.88 9.27 22.37
N THR A 43 2.40 9.98 23.36
CA THR A 43 2.10 11.40 23.56
C THR A 43 2.99 12.25 22.66
N ARG A 44 2.39 13.17 21.89
CA ARG A 44 3.11 14.12 21.03
C ARG A 44 2.44 15.48 21.06
N LYS A 45 3.26 16.51 20.94
CA LYS A 45 2.77 17.87 20.69
C LYS A 45 2.25 17.95 19.27
N THR A 46 1.06 18.47 19.10
CA THR A 46 0.41 18.71 17.83
C THR A 46 -0.17 20.12 17.80
N THR A 47 -0.32 20.68 16.60
CA THR A 47 -0.96 21.97 16.42
C THR A 47 -2.44 21.75 16.16
N GLU A 48 -3.27 22.36 16.96
CA GLU A 48 -4.72 22.40 16.76
C GLU A 48 -5.20 23.84 16.54
N TYR A 49 -6.41 23.97 16.04
CA TYR A 49 -7.05 25.27 15.90
C TYR A 49 -8.18 25.37 16.94
N GLU A 50 -8.02 26.29 17.88
CA GLU A 50 -9.06 26.66 18.84
C GLU A 50 -9.45 28.11 18.56
N ASP A 51 -10.73 28.37 18.30
CA ASP A 51 -11.26 29.70 17.96
C ASP A 51 -10.48 30.41 16.83
N GLY A 52 -10.05 29.63 15.81
CA GLY A 52 -9.30 30.14 14.65
C GLY A 52 -7.81 30.42 14.93
N LYS A 53 -7.32 30.18 16.14
CA LYS A 53 -5.90 30.36 16.52
C LYS A 53 -5.19 29.02 16.59
N LYS A 54 -3.92 29.01 16.17
CA LYS A 54 -3.04 27.85 16.33
C LYS A 54 -2.61 27.73 17.78
N VAL A 55 -2.92 26.58 18.38
CA VAL A 55 -2.47 26.22 19.73
C VAL A 55 -1.66 24.92 19.70
N GLN A 56 -0.63 24.86 20.52
CA GLN A 56 0.14 23.63 20.70
C GLN A 56 -0.49 22.85 21.85
N VAL A 57 -0.96 21.64 21.56
CA VAL A 57 -1.54 20.74 22.55
C VAL A 57 -0.78 19.41 22.58
N GLU A 58 -0.76 18.77 23.72
CA GLU A 58 -0.31 17.38 23.82
C GLU A 58 -1.50 16.47 23.54
N ALA A 59 -1.30 15.54 22.63
CA ALA A 59 -2.30 14.54 22.26
C ALA A 59 -1.70 13.13 22.30
N GLU A 60 -2.53 12.18 22.71
CA GLU A 60 -2.18 10.77 22.64
C GLU A 60 -2.57 10.20 21.27
N PHE A 61 -1.63 9.55 20.63
CA PHE A 61 -1.82 8.85 19.36
C PHE A 61 -1.72 7.35 19.58
N ARG A 62 -2.47 6.58 18.80
CA ARG A 62 -2.39 5.13 18.79
C ARG A 62 -1.01 4.69 18.31
N ALA A 63 -0.44 3.68 18.97
CA ALA A 63 0.82 3.07 18.61
C ALA A 63 0.63 1.56 18.43
N TYR A 64 1.45 0.97 17.58
CA TYR A 64 1.30 -0.41 17.13
C TYR A 64 2.63 -1.15 17.18
N ASP A 65 2.57 -2.48 17.15
CA ASP A 65 3.77 -3.32 17.08
C ASP A 65 4.31 -3.38 15.65
N THR A 66 3.43 -3.31 14.65
CA THR A 66 3.78 -3.37 13.23
C THR A 66 3.01 -2.32 12.40
N TRP A 67 3.49 -2.06 11.18
CA TRP A 67 2.75 -1.24 10.21
C TRP A 67 1.44 -1.90 9.78
N GLU A 68 1.42 -3.24 9.70
CA GLU A 68 0.23 -4.02 9.39
C GLU A 68 -0.88 -3.78 10.42
N ASP A 69 -0.53 -3.70 11.70
CA ASP A 69 -1.50 -3.41 12.77
C ASP A 69 -2.06 -2.00 12.64
N SER A 70 -1.23 -1.02 12.26
CA SER A 70 -1.67 0.35 11.96
C SER A 70 -2.65 0.37 10.78
N VAL A 71 -2.38 -0.40 9.71
CA VAL A 71 -3.26 -0.53 8.54
C VAL A 71 -4.59 -1.21 8.90
N LYS A 72 -4.55 -2.28 9.71
CA LYS A 72 -5.75 -2.97 10.18
C LYS A 72 -6.63 -2.06 11.01
N ASP A 73 -6.03 -1.34 11.96
CA ASP A 73 -6.77 -0.41 12.82
C ASP A 73 -7.37 0.76 12.04
N HIS A 74 -6.62 1.34 11.09
CA HIS A 74 -7.15 2.38 10.20
C HIS A 74 -8.36 1.89 9.40
N SER A 75 -8.30 0.68 8.87
CA SER A 75 -9.42 0.07 8.14
C SER A 75 -10.63 -0.16 9.06
N ALA A 76 -10.40 -0.60 10.29
CA ALA A 76 -11.45 -0.76 11.29
C ALA A 76 -12.03 0.60 11.71
N PHE A 77 -11.19 1.63 11.87
CA PHE A 77 -11.58 3.00 12.16
C PHE A 77 -12.55 3.55 11.10
N LEU A 78 -12.23 3.42 9.82
CA LEU A 78 -13.12 3.88 8.75
C LEU A 78 -14.45 3.11 8.72
N LYS A 79 -14.43 1.80 9.00
CA LYS A 79 -15.66 0.99 9.09
C LYS A 79 -16.52 1.35 10.31
N LYS A 80 -15.90 1.70 11.43
CA LYS A 80 -16.58 2.03 12.68
C LYS A 80 -17.45 3.29 12.57
N TYR A 81 -16.99 4.32 11.85
CA TYR A 81 -17.66 5.62 11.82
C TYR A 81 -18.52 5.78 10.57
N LYS A 82 -19.84 5.96 10.76
CA LYS A 82 -20.83 6.12 9.67
C LYS A 82 -20.49 7.22 8.66
N ARG A 83 -19.77 8.26 9.07
CA ARG A 83 -19.35 9.36 8.18
C ARG A 83 -18.49 8.87 7.02
N TYR A 84 -17.79 7.75 7.17
CA TYR A 84 -16.97 7.15 6.12
C TYR A 84 -17.71 6.08 5.29
N ALA A 85 -19.02 5.92 5.46
CA ALA A 85 -19.77 4.88 4.74
C ALA A 85 -19.62 4.95 3.22
N LYS A 86 -19.52 6.16 2.65
CA LYS A 86 -19.30 6.37 1.21
C LYS A 86 -17.90 5.97 0.72
N VAL A 87 -16.95 5.81 1.63
CA VAL A 87 -15.59 5.36 1.29
C VAL A 87 -15.53 3.84 1.18
N ILE A 88 -16.44 3.17 1.91
CA ILE A 88 -16.46 1.69 1.97
C ILE A 88 -17.18 1.16 0.73
N GLY A 89 -16.46 0.36 -0.06
CA GLY A 89 -17.02 -0.24 -1.29
C GLY A 89 -16.98 0.67 -2.51
N GLU A 90 -16.46 1.91 -2.37
CA GLU A 90 -16.22 2.76 -3.53
C GLU A 90 -15.22 2.10 -4.50
N THR A 91 -15.47 2.19 -5.80
CA THR A 91 -14.71 1.52 -6.85
C THR A 91 -13.89 2.46 -7.73
N ASP A 92 -13.99 3.76 -7.52
CA ASP A 92 -13.17 4.78 -8.13
C ASP A 92 -12.29 5.44 -7.06
N TYR A 93 -10.96 5.38 -7.22
CA TYR A 93 -10.04 5.94 -6.24
C TYR A 93 -10.18 7.45 -6.08
N LYS A 94 -10.59 8.19 -7.14
CA LYS A 94 -10.80 9.64 -7.07
C LYS A 94 -12.02 9.96 -6.21
N GLU A 95 -13.10 9.20 -6.40
CA GLU A 95 -14.30 9.34 -5.57
C GLU A 95 -14.05 8.89 -4.14
N ALA A 96 -13.26 7.82 -3.91
CA ALA A 96 -12.84 7.41 -2.58
C ALA A 96 -12.03 8.52 -1.86
N CYS A 97 -11.09 9.17 -2.55
CA CYS A 97 -10.31 10.30 -2.00
C CYS A 97 -11.20 11.51 -1.67
N LYS A 98 -12.15 11.84 -2.53
CA LYS A 98 -13.13 12.91 -2.26
C LYS A 98 -14.03 12.56 -1.07
N ALA A 99 -14.52 11.32 -1.02
CA ALA A 99 -15.40 10.86 0.06
C ALA A 99 -14.70 10.88 1.42
N VAL A 100 -13.43 10.47 1.52
CA VAL A 100 -12.68 10.49 2.78
C VAL A 100 -12.40 11.93 3.24
N ALA A 101 -12.10 12.84 2.32
CA ALA A 101 -11.93 14.26 2.61
C ALA A 101 -13.25 14.90 3.08
N ALA A 102 -14.34 14.68 2.33
CA ALA A 102 -15.68 15.20 2.67
C ALA A 102 -16.20 14.66 4.02
N ALA A 103 -15.77 13.45 4.41
CA ALA A 103 -16.07 12.89 5.72
C ALA A 103 -15.26 13.53 6.86
N GLY A 104 -14.39 14.50 6.57
CA GLY A 104 -13.60 15.23 7.57
C GLY A 104 -12.48 14.37 8.16
N TYR A 105 -11.80 13.56 7.34
CA TYR A 105 -10.62 12.83 7.78
C TYR A 105 -9.47 13.79 8.11
N ALA A 106 -9.28 14.80 7.29
CA ALA A 106 -8.34 15.90 7.51
C ALA A 106 -9.04 17.26 7.39
N THR A 107 -8.48 18.28 7.98
CA THR A 107 -8.97 19.67 7.91
C THR A 107 -8.43 20.43 6.70
N ASP A 108 -7.49 19.84 5.98
CA ASP A 108 -6.87 20.42 4.79
C ASP A 108 -7.85 20.38 3.60
N PRO A 109 -8.25 21.53 3.02
CA PRO A 109 -9.16 21.57 1.87
C PRO A 109 -8.58 20.90 0.62
N GLU A 110 -7.24 20.83 0.50
CA GLU A 110 -6.55 20.19 -0.62
C GLU A 110 -6.30 18.68 -0.38
N TYR A 111 -6.82 18.10 0.70
CA TYR A 111 -6.53 16.72 1.08
C TYR A 111 -6.83 15.71 -0.02
N ALA A 112 -8.02 15.77 -0.59
CA ALA A 112 -8.41 14.88 -1.70
C ALA A 112 -7.48 15.01 -2.90
N LYS A 113 -7.12 16.24 -3.27
CA LYS A 113 -6.22 16.52 -4.39
C LYS A 113 -4.83 15.94 -4.14
N LYS A 114 -4.26 16.13 -2.94
CA LYS A 114 -2.96 15.57 -2.56
C LYS A 114 -2.94 14.04 -2.64
N LEU A 115 -4.02 13.38 -2.20
CA LEU A 115 -4.14 11.93 -2.31
C LEU A 115 -4.18 11.48 -3.77
N ILE A 116 -4.99 12.15 -4.61
CA ILE A 116 -5.11 11.84 -6.04
C ILE A 116 -3.77 12.05 -6.75
N GLU A 117 -3.07 13.15 -6.49
CA GLU A 117 -1.75 13.43 -7.04
C GLU A 117 -0.73 12.35 -6.67
N LEU A 118 -0.73 11.88 -5.41
CA LEU A 118 0.12 10.76 -4.99
C LEU A 118 -0.23 9.48 -5.74
N ILE A 119 -1.52 9.17 -5.86
CA ILE A 119 -1.97 7.96 -6.57
C ILE A 119 -1.54 8.01 -8.03
N GLU A 120 -1.71 9.14 -8.70
CA GLU A 120 -1.36 9.31 -10.11
C GLU A 120 0.15 9.35 -10.34
N THR A 121 0.89 10.11 -9.51
CA THR A 121 2.35 10.25 -9.61
C THR A 121 3.08 8.92 -9.44
N TYR A 122 2.60 8.09 -8.50
CA TYR A 122 3.22 6.79 -8.19
C TYR A 122 2.47 5.61 -8.77
N GLU A 123 1.48 5.87 -9.64
CA GLU A 123 0.66 4.85 -10.32
C GLU A 123 0.05 3.83 -9.33
N LEU A 124 -0.33 4.29 -8.12
CA LEU A 124 -0.82 3.40 -7.06
C LEU A 124 -2.13 2.71 -7.45
N TYR A 125 -2.91 3.27 -8.38
CA TYR A 125 -4.10 2.64 -8.93
C TYR A 125 -3.83 1.26 -9.57
N ASN A 126 -2.57 0.97 -9.96
CA ASN A 126 -2.20 -0.36 -10.45
C ASN A 126 -2.37 -1.46 -9.40
N TYR A 127 -2.43 -1.09 -8.12
CA TYR A 127 -2.69 -2.03 -7.01
C TYR A 127 -4.18 -2.26 -6.77
N ASP A 128 -5.06 -1.48 -7.38
CA ASP A 128 -6.52 -1.62 -7.29
C ASP A 128 -7.07 -2.59 -8.34
N THR A 129 -6.33 -2.82 -9.44
CA THR A 129 -6.77 -3.69 -10.52
C THR A 129 -6.69 -5.15 -10.13
N LYS A 130 -7.88 -5.73 -9.94
CA LYS A 130 -8.21 -7.14 -10.07
C LYS A 130 -7.53 -8.11 -9.11
N ASP A 131 -8.04 -8.14 -7.88
CA ASP A 131 -8.51 -9.42 -7.38
C ASP A 131 -9.78 -9.16 -6.54
N THR A 132 -10.94 -9.26 -7.17
CA THR A 132 -12.24 -9.45 -6.51
C THR A 132 -12.33 -10.90 -5.99
N LYS A 133 -11.26 -11.33 -5.34
CA LYS A 133 -11.32 -12.34 -4.31
C LYS A 133 -10.81 -11.64 -3.07
N THR A 134 -11.72 -11.45 -2.15
CA THR A 134 -11.45 -11.06 -0.77
C THR A 134 -10.21 -11.82 -0.29
N ASP A 135 -9.03 -11.18 -0.43
CA ASP A 135 -7.91 -11.62 0.34
C ASP A 135 -8.23 -11.24 1.78
N ASP A 136 -8.83 -12.21 2.41
CA ASP A 136 -8.93 -12.41 3.82
C ASP A 136 -7.60 -11.99 4.47
N LEU A 137 -7.62 -10.90 5.23
CA LEU A 137 -6.50 -10.49 6.08
C LEU A 137 -6.36 -11.47 7.27
N GLY A 138 -6.53 -12.73 7.01
CA GLY A 138 -6.48 -13.87 7.90
C GLY A 138 -6.01 -15.14 7.22
N ALA A 139 -5.51 -15.06 5.97
CA ALA A 139 -4.98 -16.24 5.31
C ALA A 139 -3.52 -16.44 5.73
N GLU A 140 -3.26 -17.62 6.29
CA GLU A 140 -1.99 -18.29 6.45
C GLU A 140 -0.94 -17.85 5.43
N ASP A 141 0.33 -17.74 5.83
CA ASP A 141 1.52 -17.51 4.99
C ASP A 141 1.54 -18.46 3.77
N LYS A 142 0.74 -18.16 2.76
CA LYS A 142 0.84 -18.87 1.49
C LYS A 142 2.12 -18.45 0.80
N LYS A 143 3.10 -19.29 0.97
CA LYS A 143 4.41 -19.20 0.35
C LYS A 143 4.27 -19.21 -1.18
N TYR A 144 4.66 -18.10 -1.84
CA TYR A 144 4.64 -18.02 -3.29
C TYR A 144 6.03 -18.18 -3.88
N TYR A 145 6.13 -19.01 -4.90
CA TYR A 145 7.33 -19.17 -5.72
C TYR A 145 7.22 -18.28 -6.95
N ARG A 146 8.02 -17.20 -6.99
CA ARG A 146 8.02 -16.23 -8.09
C ARG A 146 9.24 -16.43 -8.98
N VAL A 147 9.04 -16.49 -10.29
CA VAL A 147 10.16 -16.58 -11.25
C VAL A 147 10.63 -15.15 -11.56
N GLN A 148 11.77 -14.75 -11.03
CA GLN A 148 12.35 -13.42 -11.23
C GLN A 148 13.38 -13.43 -12.36
N ALA A 149 13.19 -12.54 -13.35
CA ALA A 149 14.03 -12.44 -14.55
C ALA A 149 14.85 -11.13 -14.60
N GLY A 150 15.13 -10.56 -13.46
CA GLY A 150 16.00 -9.39 -13.34
C GLY A 150 15.51 -8.38 -12.32
N ALA A 151 16.40 -7.43 -12.00
CA ALA A 151 16.15 -6.27 -11.17
C ALA A 151 16.91 -5.07 -11.78
N TYR A 152 16.20 -3.97 -12.02
CA TYR A 152 16.68 -2.82 -12.79
C TYR A 152 16.53 -1.54 -11.98
N ARG A 153 17.46 -0.61 -12.13
CA ARG A 153 17.37 0.73 -11.54
C ARG A 153 16.39 1.64 -12.26
N ARG A 154 16.16 1.39 -13.56
CA ARG A 154 15.25 2.16 -14.42
C ARG A 154 14.08 1.31 -14.87
N LYS A 155 12.88 1.90 -14.92
CA LYS A 155 11.65 1.23 -15.33
C LYS A 155 11.74 0.72 -16.77
N GLU A 156 12.31 1.52 -17.67
CA GLU A 156 12.44 1.19 -19.09
C GLU A 156 13.21 -0.14 -19.30
N GLY A 157 14.29 -0.36 -18.55
CA GLY A 157 15.06 -1.61 -18.65
C GLY A 157 14.26 -2.84 -18.19
N ALA A 158 13.43 -2.66 -17.14
CA ALA A 158 12.55 -3.71 -16.66
C ALA A 158 11.42 -4.00 -17.67
N GLU A 159 10.81 -2.96 -18.24
CA GLU A 159 9.76 -3.14 -19.25
C GLU A 159 10.26 -3.82 -20.53
N LEU A 160 11.46 -3.47 -21.00
CA LEU A 160 12.09 -4.18 -22.13
C LEU A 160 12.28 -5.67 -21.85
N MET A 161 12.70 -6.03 -20.63
CA MET A 161 12.81 -7.43 -20.23
C MET A 161 11.44 -8.09 -20.14
N ALA A 162 10.45 -7.43 -19.58
CA ALA A 162 9.07 -7.93 -19.51
C ALA A 162 8.50 -8.19 -20.91
N GLU A 163 8.74 -7.28 -21.85
CA GLU A 163 8.33 -7.45 -23.25
C GLU A 163 9.05 -8.64 -23.92
N LYS A 164 10.36 -8.78 -23.67
CA LYS A 164 11.13 -9.94 -24.17
C LYS A 164 10.52 -11.26 -23.67
N ILE A 165 10.11 -11.31 -22.40
CA ILE A 165 9.44 -12.49 -21.84
C ILE A 165 8.07 -12.72 -22.48
N ARG A 166 7.25 -11.66 -22.66
CA ARG A 166 5.94 -11.78 -23.32
C ARG A 166 6.05 -12.33 -24.75
N LYS A 167 7.10 -11.96 -25.49
CA LYS A 167 7.39 -12.49 -26.84
C LYS A 167 7.67 -14.00 -26.85
N THR A 168 8.03 -14.62 -25.72
CA THR A 168 8.15 -16.09 -25.61
C THR A 168 6.80 -16.79 -25.39
N GLY A 169 5.68 -16.05 -25.44
CA GLY A 169 4.34 -16.57 -25.20
C GLY A 169 3.94 -16.63 -23.72
N HIS A 170 4.79 -16.13 -22.80
CA HIS A 170 4.47 -16.07 -21.39
C HIS A 170 3.72 -14.76 -21.08
N LYS A 171 2.42 -14.87 -20.70
CA LYS A 171 1.54 -13.70 -20.54
C LYS A 171 1.61 -13.08 -19.14
N ASP A 172 1.88 -13.89 -18.10
CA ASP A 172 1.89 -13.46 -16.71
C ASP A 172 3.23 -12.84 -16.30
N VAL A 173 3.49 -11.62 -16.81
CA VAL A 173 4.73 -10.90 -16.54
C VAL A 173 4.43 -9.57 -15.88
N PHE A 174 5.05 -9.34 -14.72
CA PHE A 174 4.88 -8.15 -13.90
C PHE A 174 6.21 -7.43 -13.70
N VAL A 175 6.17 -6.11 -13.75
CA VAL A 175 7.26 -5.25 -13.30
C VAL A 175 6.82 -4.61 -11.98
N ARG A 176 7.59 -4.82 -10.91
CA ARG A 176 7.29 -4.26 -9.59
C ARG A 176 8.50 -3.54 -9.01
N MET A 177 8.27 -2.40 -8.40
CA MET A 177 9.26 -1.71 -7.59
C MET A 177 9.36 -2.39 -6.23
N ILE A 178 10.52 -2.96 -5.91
CA ILE A 178 10.78 -3.63 -4.63
C ILE A 178 12.19 -3.22 -4.16
N ASN A 179 12.27 -2.59 -3.01
CA ASN A 179 13.53 -2.11 -2.42
C ASN A 179 14.35 -1.22 -3.38
N GLY A 180 13.68 -0.26 -4.05
CA GLY A 180 14.34 0.70 -4.95
C GLY A 180 14.75 0.13 -6.31
N LEU A 181 14.35 -1.09 -6.66
CA LEU A 181 14.64 -1.73 -7.94
C LEU A 181 13.36 -2.22 -8.61
N TYR A 182 13.29 -2.05 -9.93
CA TYR A 182 12.24 -2.63 -10.76
C TYR A 182 12.53 -4.11 -11.02
N LYS A 183 11.82 -4.99 -10.31
CA LYS A 183 11.95 -6.44 -10.48
C LYS A 183 10.97 -6.95 -11.52
N VAL A 184 11.47 -7.74 -12.46
CA VAL A 184 10.66 -8.41 -13.48
C VAL A 184 10.33 -9.81 -12.98
N GLN A 185 9.05 -10.13 -12.86
CA GLN A 185 8.56 -11.43 -12.38
C GLN A 185 7.67 -12.07 -13.45
N ALA A 186 7.93 -13.32 -13.75
CA ALA A 186 7.18 -14.14 -14.71
C ALA A 186 6.38 -15.21 -13.95
N GLY A 187 5.22 -14.82 -13.48
CA GLY A 187 4.33 -15.68 -12.69
C GLY A 187 4.66 -15.71 -11.18
N ALA A 188 3.63 -16.08 -10.42
CA ALA A 188 3.69 -16.36 -8.99
C ALA A 188 2.85 -17.63 -8.73
N TYR A 189 3.46 -18.64 -8.13
CA TYR A 189 2.90 -19.98 -8.01
C TYR A 189 2.88 -20.42 -6.56
N THR A 190 1.82 -21.07 -6.12
CA THR A 190 1.74 -21.74 -4.82
C THR A 190 2.47 -23.09 -4.83
N ASP A 191 2.59 -23.71 -6.00
CA ASP A 191 3.37 -24.94 -6.20
C ASP A 191 4.71 -24.63 -6.87
N ARG A 192 5.79 -25.02 -6.21
CA ARG A 192 7.16 -24.85 -6.69
C ARG A 192 7.42 -25.49 -8.05
N LYS A 193 6.81 -26.66 -8.32
CA LYS A 193 6.95 -27.35 -9.60
C LYS A 193 6.44 -26.51 -10.79
N ASN A 194 5.41 -25.69 -10.59
CA ASN A 194 4.92 -24.78 -11.63
C ASN A 194 5.88 -23.62 -11.87
N ALA A 195 6.51 -23.09 -10.82
CA ALA A 195 7.58 -22.09 -10.97
C ALA A 195 8.78 -22.69 -11.71
N GLU A 196 9.20 -23.91 -11.39
CA GLU A 196 10.32 -24.62 -12.06
C GLU A 196 10.05 -24.87 -13.55
N LYS A 197 8.80 -25.22 -13.92
CA LYS A 197 8.40 -25.35 -15.33
C LYS A 197 8.55 -24.02 -16.07
N THR A 198 8.13 -22.92 -15.47
CA THR A 198 8.25 -21.58 -16.05
C THR A 198 9.73 -21.16 -16.15
N GLU A 199 10.50 -21.34 -15.09
CA GLU A 199 11.93 -21.08 -15.09
C GLU A 199 12.66 -21.83 -16.22
N LYS A 200 12.40 -23.14 -16.36
CA LYS A 200 12.98 -23.97 -17.43
C LYS A 200 12.61 -23.49 -18.83
N LYS A 201 11.35 -23.11 -19.05
CA LYS A 201 10.90 -22.54 -20.34
C LYS A 201 11.60 -21.22 -20.67
N LEU A 202 11.73 -20.32 -19.70
CA LEU A 202 12.40 -19.03 -19.92
C LEU A 202 13.90 -19.19 -20.15
N LYS A 203 14.58 -20.08 -19.41
CA LYS A 203 15.99 -20.41 -19.63
C LYS A 203 16.21 -21.01 -21.02
N ALA A 204 15.33 -21.89 -21.48
CA ALA A 204 15.39 -22.44 -22.84
C ALA A 204 15.20 -21.37 -23.94
N ALA A 205 14.48 -20.29 -23.63
CA ALA A 205 14.31 -19.12 -24.49
C ALA A 205 15.46 -18.08 -24.33
N GLY A 206 16.56 -18.42 -23.65
CA GLY A 206 17.71 -17.55 -23.45
C GLY A 206 17.47 -16.41 -22.47
N ILE A 207 16.51 -16.56 -21.55
CA ILE A 207 16.21 -15.57 -20.50
C ILE A 207 16.73 -16.09 -19.16
N SER A 208 17.71 -15.39 -18.61
CA SER A 208 18.22 -15.68 -17.26
C SER A 208 17.15 -15.36 -16.21
N CYS A 209 16.80 -16.34 -15.39
CA CYS A 209 15.82 -16.19 -14.31
C CYS A 209 16.08 -17.20 -13.18
N PHE A 210 15.48 -16.92 -12.02
CA PHE A 210 15.57 -17.77 -10.84
C PHE A 210 14.29 -17.68 -10.03
N ILE A 211 14.06 -18.68 -9.16
CA ILE A 211 12.87 -18.73 -8.31
C ILE A 211 13.17 -18.04 -6.98
N VAL A 212 12.31 -17.12 -6.60
CA VAL A 212 12.28 -16.45 -5.28
C VAL A 212 11.09 -16.98 -4.52
N CYS A 213 11.31 -17.33 -3.26
CA CYS A 213 10.26 -17.67 -2.33
C CYS A 213 9.96 -16.47 -1.44
N ALA A 214 8.72 -16.02 -1.41
CA ALA A 214 8.24 -14.89 -0.61
C ALA A 214 6.80 -15.14 -0.18
#